data_9a4a9cda9920f6e52db1a0088d2ef070
#
_entry.id   9a4a9cda9920f6e52db1a0088d2ef070
#
_cell.length_a   1.000
_cell.length_b   1.000
_cell.length_c   1.000
_cell.angle_alpha   90.00
_cell.angle_beta   90.00
_cell.angle_gamma   90.00
#
_symmetry.space_group_name_H-M   'P 1'
#
loop_
_entity.id
_entity.type
_entity.pdbx_description
1 polymer ?
#
loop_
_entity_poly.entity_id
_entity_poly.type
_entity_poly.pdbx_seq_one_letter_code
_entity_poly.pdbx_strand_id
1 'polypeptide(L)' 'MEEQVNHPSHYQQGIEPIDIIESWDLNFSLGNAIKYILRSPYKGKQIEDLEKARWYIDREINRLKGDE' A
#
# COMPACT_ATOMS: atom_id res chain seq x y z
N MET A 1 -9.12 1.36 21.01
CA MET A 1 -9.12 1.39 20.51
C MET A 1 -9.10 1.09 19.22
N GLU A 2 -9.20 1.45 18.51
CA GLU A 2 -9.25 1.28 17.23
C GLU A 2 -8.03 0.86 16.62
N GLU A 3 -7.04 0.81 17.36
CA GLU A 3 -5.82 0.33 16.81
C GLU A 3 -5.92 -1.05 16.36
N GLN A 4 -6.79 -1.82 16.96
CA GLN A 4 -6.90 -3.20 16.57
C GLN A 4 -7.29 -3.33 15.13
N VAL A 5 -8.02 -2.38 14.61
CA VAL A 5 -8.44 -2.44 13.24
C VAL A 5 -7.28 -2.21 12.29
N ASN A 6 -6.37 -1.33 12.68
CA ASN A 6 -5.28 -0.93 11.82
C ASN A 6 -4.00 -1.69 12.08
N HIS A 7 -3.97 -2.49 13.12
CA HIS A 7 -2.74 -3.16 13.55
C HIS A 7 -2.97 -4.64 13.69
N PRO A 8 -3.15 -5.36 12.58
CA PRO A 8 -3.23 -6.82 12.69
C PRO A 8 -1.96 -7.36 13.33
N SER A 9 -2.09 -8.46 14.02
CA SER A 9 -0.97 -8.99 14.78
C SER A 9 0.25 -9.25 13.92
N HIS A 10 0.08 -9.64 12.68
CA HIS A 10 1.23 -9.93 11.84
C HIS A 10 1.92 -8.68 11.31
N TYR A 11 1.40 -7.50 11.66
CA TYR A 11 2.06 -6.26 11.29
C TYR A 11 2.85 -5.67 12.43
N GLN A 12 3.02 -6.40 13.50
CA GLN A 12 3.66 -5.82 14.66
C GLN A 12 5.16 -5.86 14.59
N GLN A 13 5.71 -5.80 13.42
CA GLN A 13 7.13 -5.77 13.30
C GLN A 13 7.65 -4.35 13.21
N GLY A 14 6.80 -3.36 13.35
CA GLY A 14 7.32 -2.02 13.36
C GLY A 14 6.44 -1.05 12.60
N ILE A 15 6.92 -0.50 11.51
CA ILE A 15 6.29 0.62 10.85
C ILE A 15 5.03 0.19 10.12
N GLU A 16 3.94 0.91 10.36
CA GLU A 16 2.68 0.66 9.67
C GLU A 16 2.72 1.28 8.27
N PRO A 17 1.97 0.70 7.33
CA PRO A 17 1.90 1.31 6.00
C PRO A 17 1.50 2.78 6.03
N ILE A 18 0.58 3.15 6.91
CA ILE A 18 0.14 4.55 6.97
C ILE A 18 1.29 5.46 7.39
N ASP A 19 2.19 4.96 8.24
CA ASP A 19 3.33 5.77 8.65
C ASP A 19 4.24 6.07 7.47
N ILE A 20 4.42 5.08 6.59
CA ILE A 20 5.23 5.28 5.41
C ILE A 20 4.57 6.28 4.48
N ILE A 21 3.27 6.10 4.26
CA ILE A 21 2.52 6.96 3.36
C ILE A 21 2.60 8.42 3.81
N GLU A 22 2.42 8.65 5.10
CA GLU A 22 2.46 10.01 5.62
C GLU A 22 3.87 10.57 5.66
N SER A 23 4.82 9.74 6.05
CA SER A 23 6.21 10.18 6.18
C SER A 23 6.81 10.60 4.85
N TRP A 24 6.43 9.92 3.78
CA TRP A 24 6.94 10.20 2.45
C TRP A 24 5.98 11.05 1.63
N ASP A 25 4.84 11.45 2.23
CA ASP A 25 3.85 12.29 1.57
C ASP A 25 3.38 11.67 0.25
N LEU A 26 3.07 10.38 0.30
CA LEU A 26 2.67 9.67 -0.91
C LEU A 26 1.21 9.99 -1.26
N ASN A 27 0.92 10.09 -2.55
CA ASN A 27 -0.44 10.31 -2.97
C ASN A 27 -1.25 9.01 -2.86
N PHE A 28 -2.51 9.08 -3.24
CA PHE A 28 -3.43 7.97 -3.06
C PHE A 28 -2.95 6.71 -3.78
N SER A 29 -2.56 6.85 -5.04
CA SER A 29 -2.15 5.69 -5.83
C SER A 29 -0.89 5.05 -5.27
N LEU A 30 0.12 5.86 -4.98
CA LEU A 30 1.36 5.33 -4.43
C LEU A 30 1.14 4.74 -3.04
N GLY A 31 0.29 5.38 -2.24
CA GLY A 31 -0.02 4.84 -0.92
C GLY A 31 -0.70 3.49 -1.00
N ASN A 32 -1.63 3.34 -1.92
CA ASN A 32 -2.30 2.04 -2.07
C ASN A 32 -1.34 0.98 -2.60
N ALA A 33 -0.44 1.36 -3.51
CA ALA A 33 0.54 0.40 -3.98
C ALA A 33 1.39 -0.12 -2.82
N ILE A 34 1.86 0.78 -1.98
CA ILE A 34 2.67 0.38 -0.83
C ILE A 34 1.87 -0.52 0.11
N LYS A 35 0.62 -0.14 0.38
CA LYS A 35 -0.22 -0.93 1.28
C LYS A 35 -0.36 -2.36 0.77
N TYR A 36 -0.68 -2.52 -0.51
CA TYR A 36 -0.90 -3.86 -1.04
C TYR A 36 0.39 -4.66 -1.11
N ILE A 37 1.52 -4.02 -1.41
CA ILE A 37 2.79 -4.71 -1.41
C ILE A 37 3.08 -5.26 -0.01
N LEU A 38 2.94 -4.42 1.00
CA LEU A 38 3.31 -4.82 2.36
C LEU A 38 2.38 -5.89 2.92
N ARG A 39 1.11 -5.85 2.55
CA ARG A 39 0.18 -6.83 3.12
C ARG A 39 0.16 -8.13 2.33
N SER A 40 0.72 -8.15 1.14
CA SER A 40 0.56 -9.29 0.23
C SER A 40 1.01 -10.61 0.85
N PRO A 41 2.09 -10.69 1.63
CA PRO A 41 2.51 -12.00 2.15
C PRO A 41 1.64 -12.51 3.29
N TYR A 42 0.73 -11.68 3.83
CA TYR A 42 0.07 -12.03 5.08
C TYR A 42 -1.41 -12.33 4.97
N LYS A 43 -2.03 -12.06 3.85
CA LYS A 43 -3.48 -12.15 3.78
C LYS A 43 -4.00 -13.35 3.02
N GLY A 44 -3.11 -14.23 2.55
CA GLY A 44 -3.53 -15.43 1.85
C GLY A 44 -3.95 -15.20 0.41
N LYS A 45 -3.79 -13.99 -0.10
CA LYS A 45 -4.12 -13.65 -1.47
C LYS A 45 -2.99 -12.85 -2.08
N GLN A 46 -1.79 -13.43 -2.02
CA GLN A 46 -0.61 -12.68 -2.37
C GLN A 46 -0.60 -12.19 -3.80
N ILE A 47 -0.95 -13.06 -4.74
CA ILE A 47 -0.95 -12.67 -6.15
C ILE A 47 -1.97 -11.57 -6.39
N GLU A 48 -3.16 -11.72 -5.83
CA GLU A 48 -4.19 -10.73 -6.00
C GLU A 48 -3.75 -9.37 -5.45
N ASP A 49 -3.13 -9.36 -4.28
CA ASP A 49 -2.66 -8.11 -3.69
C ASP A 49 -1.55 -7.48 -4.52
N LEU A 50 -0.65 -8.30 -5.06
CA LEU A 50 0.40 -7.76 -5.90
C LEU A 50 -0.15 -7.20 -7.21
N GLU A 51 -1.20 -7.83 -7.74
CA GLU A 51 -1.85 -7.31 -8.94
C GLU A 51 -2.53 -5.98 -8.65
N LYS A 52 -3.11 -5.82 -7.47
CA LYS A 52 -3.68 -4.55 -7.08
C LYS A 52 -2.60 -3.48 -6.96
N ALA A 53 -1.47 -3.84 -6.37
CA ALA A 53 -0.37 -2.89 -6.27
C ALA A 53 0.09 -2.45 -7.66
N ARG A 54 0.19 -3.40 -8.59
CA ARG A 54 0.59 -3.09 -9.95
C ARG A 54 -0.41 -2.14 -10.61
N TRP A 55 -1.70 -2.36 -10.36
CA TRP A 55 -2.73 -1.50 -10.93
C TRP A 55 -2.53 -0.05 -10.48
N TYR A 56 -2.25 0.15 -9.21
CA TYR A 56 -2.05 1.50 -8.70
C TYR A 56 -0.76 2.13 -9.21
N ILE A 57 0.28 1.32 -9.37
CA ILE A 57 1.52 1.83 -9.93
C ILE A 57 1.29 2.27 -11.38
N ASP A 58 0.58 1.45 -12.16
CA ASP A 58 0.29 1.78 -13.54
C ASP A 58 -0.55 3.04 -13.63
N ARG A 59 -1.51 3.20 -12.73
CA ARG A 59 -2.33 4.39 -12.72
C ARG A 59 -1.48 5.64 -12.49
N GLU A 60 -0.53 5.55 -11.59
CA GLU A 60 0.33 6.71 -11.32
C GLU A 60 1.25 7.01 -12.50
N ILE A 61 1.77 5.97 -13.11
CA ILE A 61 2.61 6.15 -14.30
C ILE A 61 1.82 6.85 -15.40
N ASN A 62 0.61 6.39 -15.62
CA ASN A 62 -0.22 6.98 -16.68
C ASN A 62 -0.59 8.42 -16.38
N ARG A 63 -0.84 8.73 -15.12
CA ARG A 63 -1.13 10.10 -14.73
C ARG A 63 0.07 11.01 -15.00
N LEU A 64 1.26 10.55 -14.65
CA LEU A 64 2.46 11.34 -14.85
C LEU A 64 2.77 11.51 -16.33
N LYS A 65 2.56 10.47 -17.12
CA LYS A 65 2.76 10.58 -18.55
C LYS A 65 1.77 11.54 -19.18
N GLY A 66 0.55 11.53 -18.69
CA GLY A 66 -0.45 12.43 -19.21
C GLY A 66 -0.14 13.90 -18.94
N ASP A 67 0.65 14.14 -17.88
CA ASP A 67 1.02 15.50 -17.55
C ASP A 67 2.20 16.00 -18.36
N GLU A 68 2.84 15.14 -19.12
CA GLU A 68 3.96 15.56 -19.92
C GLU A 68 3.50 16.17 -21.21
#